data_871bb4bc9b95f973e06665c5a5688b14
#
_entry.id   871bb4bc9b95f973e06665c5a5688b14
#
_cell.length_a   1.000
_cell.length_b   1.000
_cell.length_c   1.000
_cell.angle_alpha   90.00
_cell.angle_beta   90.00
_cell.angle_gamma   90.00
#
_symmetry.space_group_name_H-M   'P 1'
#
loop_
_entity.id
_entity.type
_entity.pdbx_description
1 polymer ?
#
loop_
_entity_poly.entity_id
_entity_poly.type
_entity_poly.pdbx_seq_one_letter_code
_entity_poly.pdbx_strand_id
1 'polypeptide(L)'
;MAVMTYAQAAALALAEAMRADPAVVALGEDLGRGGVFGQYRGLQQEFGADRVIDTPISEANIMGAAVGMALAGLRPVVEMRVVDFALCAIDEIVNQAAKNRFMFGGQGRVPLVMRLPIGIWSASAAQHSQSLEAWFAHIPGLVVVTPATPQDNYSLLKASLASGDPVVYMEHKELWGVEGEEIGRASCRERVCVPV
;
A
#
# COMPACT_ATOMS: atom_id res chain seq x y z
N MET A 1 24.45 -0.65 -11.27
CA MET A 1 23.21 -1.00 -10.52
C MET A 1 23.08 -0.01 -9.38
N ALA A 2 21.91 0.56 -9.16
CA ALA A 2 21.74 1.56 -8.10
C ALA A 2 21.52 0.85 -6.76
N VAL A 3 22.27 1.24 -5.74
CA VAL A 3 22.00 0.87 -4.34
C VAL A 3 20.87 1.78 -3.85
N MET A 4 19.83 1.20 -3.29
CA MET A 4 18.69 1.94 -2.73
C MET A 4 18.28 1.35 -1.40
N THR A 5 17.71 2.18 -0.52
CA THR A 5 17.05 1.68 0.67
C THR A 5 15.71 1.03 0.32
N TYR A 6 15.22 0.20 1.23
CA TYR A 6 13.91 -0.44 1.13
C TYR A 6 12.79 0.59 0.91
N ALA A 7 12.80 1.72 1.63
CA ALA A 7 11.81 2.78 1.45
C ALA A 7 11.94 3.49 0.10
N GLN A 8 13.18 3.74 -0.38
CA GLN A 8 13.41 4.35 -1.69
C GLN A 8 12.96 3.46 -2.84
N ALA A 9 13.14 2.14 -2.70
CA ALA A 9 12.69 1.16 -3.69
C ALA A 9 11.18 1.18 -3.89
N ALA A 10 10.40 1.27 -2.79
CA ALA A 10 8.94 1.42 -2.86
C ALA A 10 8.53 2.78 -3.46
N ALA A 11 9.20 3.88 -3.07
CA ALA A 11 8.91 5.20 -3.62
C ALA A 11 9.16 5.23 -5.15
N LEU A 12 10.23 4.61 -5.62
CA LEU A 12 10.53 4.47 -7.05
C LEU A 12 9.43 3.68 -7.78
N ALA A 13 9.03 2.53 -7.22
CA ALA A 13 7.98 1.69 -7.81
C ALA A 13 6.66 2.45 -7.97
N LEU A 14 6.26 3.20 -6.94
CA LEU A 14 5.06 4.03 -6.97
C LEU A 14 5.16 5.16 -7.99
N ALA A 15 6.28 5.90 -8.01
CA ALA A 15 6.51 6.98 -8.96
C ALA A 15 6.45 6.48 -10.42
N GLU A 16 7.08 5.34 -10.72
CA GLU A 16 7.03 4.74 -12.06
C GLU A 16 5.60 4.33 -12.44
N ALA A 17 4.82 3.75 -11.52
CA ALA A 17 3.44 3.39 -11.77
C ALA A 17 2.57 4.63 -12.03
N MET A 18 2.76 5.70 -11.25
CA MET A 18 2.04 6.97 -11.44
C MET A 18 2.39 7.67 -12.76
N ARG A 19 3.63 7.52 -13.25
CA ARG A 19 4.03 8.03 -14.58
C ARG A 19 3.39 7.23 -15.71
N ALA A 20 3.28 5.91 -15.53
CA ALA A 20 2.77 4.99 -16.54
C ALA A 20 1.24 5.01 -16.65
N ASP A 21 0.54 5.26 -15.54
CA ASP A 21 -0.93 5.20 -15.47
C ASP A 21 -1.50 6.41 -14.69
N PRO A 22 -2.23 7.31 -15.36
CA PRO A 22 -2.87 8.45 -14.69
C PRO A 22 -3.97 8.05 -13.70
N ALA A 23 -4.49 6.84 -13.76
CA ALA A 23 -5.47 6.34 -12.81
C ALA A 23 -4.87 6.00 -11.44
N VAL A 24 -3.54 5.83 -11.35
CA VAL A 24 -2.86 5.61 -10.06
C VAL A 24 -2.82 6.91 -9.27
N VAL A 25 -3.44 6.92 -8.09
CA VAL A 25 -3.49 8.06 -7.17
C VAL A 25 -3.09 7.60 -5.77
N ALA A 26 -2.43 8.45 -5.01
CA ALA A 26 -2.08 8.18 -3.61
C ALA A 26 -2.92 9.07 -2.68
N LEU A 27 -3.42 8.52 -1.57
CA LEU A 27 -4.15 9.29 -0.57
C LEU A 27 -3.81 8.82 0.85
N GLY A 28 -3.76 9.76 1.78
CA GLY A 28 -3.42 9.51 3.18
C GLY A 28 -2.94 10.77 3.88
N GLU A 29 -2.45 10.59 5.09
CA GLU A 29 -2.02 11.69 5.94
C GLU A 29 -0.59 12.15 5.60
N ASP A 30 -0.39 13.47 5.54
CA ASP A 30 0.92 14.13 5.37
C ASP A 30 1.71 13.73 4.09
N LEU A 31 1.05 13.24 3.04
CA LEU A 31 1.73 12.79 1.82
C LEU A 31 2.47 13.93 1.11
N GLY A 32 1.90 15.13 1.10
CA GLY A 32 2.52 16.33 0.52
C GLY A 32 3.81 16.73 1.21
N ARG A 33 3.97 16.39 2.47
CA ARG A 33 5.21 16.58 3.25
C ARG A 33 6.20 15.42 3.06
N GLY A 34 5.81 14.39 2.33
CA GLY A 34 6.63 13.22 2.04
C GLY A 34 6.21 11.95 2.78
N GLY A 35 5.06 11.97 3.45
CA GLY A 35 4.63 10.91 4.36
C GLY A 35 5.39 10.91 5.67
N VAL A 36 4.88 10.21 6.68
CA VAL A 36 5.45 10.20 8.06
C VAL A 36 6.89 9.70 8.09
N PHE A 37 7.24 8.81 7.19
CA PHE A 37 8.53 8.15 7.13
C PHE A 37 9.36 8.56 5.89
N GLY A 38 8.92 9.57 5.15
CA GLY A 38 9.61 10.08 3.97
C GLY A 38 9.41 9.27 2.68
N GLN A 39 8.57 8.25 2.70
CA GLN A 39 8.34 7.32 1.58
C GLN A 39 7.53 7.93 0.41
N TYR A 40 6.98 9.13 0.57
CA TYR A 40 6.27 9.90 -0.47
C TYR A 40 6.99 11.19 -0.88
N ARG A 41 8.23 11.37 -0.42
CA ARG A 41 8.98 12.61 -0.67
C ARG A 41 9.12 12.89 -2.17
N GLY A 42 8.72 14.09 -2.58
CA GLY A 42 8.82 14.54 -3.96
C GLY A 42 7.63 14.14 -4.85
N LEU A 43 6.76 13.21 -4.44
CA LEU A 43 5.66 12.74 -5.28
C LEU A 43 4.61 13.82 -5.54
N GLN A 44 4.20 14.59 -4.52
CA GLN A 44 3.21 15.65 -4.73
C GLN A 44 3.76 16.80 -5.61
N GLN A 45 5.06 17.08 -5.52
CA GLN A 45 5.70 18.07 -6.40
C GLN A 45 5.71 17.62 -7.86
N GLU A 46 5.85 16.30 -8.11
CA GLU A 46 5.86 15.74 -9.46
C GLU A 46 4.45 15.55 -10.04
N PHE A 47 3.50 15.05 -9.25
CA PHE A 47 2.19 14.62 -9.75
C PHE A 47 1.03 15.55 -9.40
N GLY A 48 1.25 16.54 -8.54
CA GLY A 48 0.21 17.48 -8.09
C GLY A 48 -0.63 16.94 -6.92
N ALA A 49 -1.35 17.86 -6.26
CA ALA A 49 -2.20 17.57 -5.11
C ALA A 49 -3.46 16.76 -5.47
N ASP A 50 -3.87 16.78 -6.73
CA ASP A 50 -5.01 16.00 -7.22
C ASP A 50 -4.70 14.50 -7.36
N ARG A 51 -3.41 14.14 -7.41
CA ARG A 51 -2.96 12.76 -7.52
C ARG A 51 -2.21 12.25 -6.29
N VAL A 52 -1.69 13.15 -5.46
CA VAL A 52 -1.10 12.83 -4.16
C VAL A 52 -1.86 13.66 -3.12
N ILE A 53 -2.88 13.05 -2.56
CA ILE A 53 -3.95 13.72 -1.83
C ILE A 53 -3.68 13.64 -0.33
N ASP A 54 -3.47 14.80 0.30
CA ASP A 54 -3.44 14.88 1.76
C ASP A 54 -4.85 14.81 2.33
N THR A 55 -5.02 13.99 3.36
CA THR A 55 -6.30 13.84 4.05
C THR A 55 -6.18 14.26 5.51
N PRO A 56 -7.28 14.69 6.17
CA PRO A 56 -7.34 14.72 7.62
C PRO A 56 -7.30 13.28 8.17
N ILE A 57 -6.98 13.15 9.46
CA ILE A 57 -7.02 11.87 10.18
C ILE A 57 -8.47 11.38 10.24
N SER A 58 -8.77 10.34 9.45
CA SER A 58 -10.08 9.68 9.43
C SER A 58 -9.98 8.38 8.62
N GLU A 59 -9.48 7.34 9.22
CA GLU A 59 -9.09 6.09 8.55
C GLU A 59 -10.25 5.44 7.78
N ALA A 60 -11.44 5.38 8.39
CA ALA A 60 -12.64 4.87 7.74
C ALA A 60 -13.01 5.69 6.48
N ASN A 61 -12.95 7.02 6.56
CA ASN A 61 -13.25 7.87 5.41
C ASN A 61 -12.19 7.76 4.31
N ILE A 62 -10.90 7.69 4.68
CA ILE A 62 -9.79 7.51 3.73
C ILE A 62 -10.00 6.20 2.95
N MET A 63 -10.27 5.11 3.68
CA MET A 63 -10.45 3.80 3.08
C MET A 63 -11.74 3.72 2.26
N GLY A 64 -12.85 4.27 2.77
CA GLY A 64 -14.12 4.33 2.06
C GLY A 64 -14.04 5.15 0.76
N ALA A 65 -13.33 6.29 0.80
CA ALA A 65 -13.05 7.08 -0.39
C ALA A 65 -12.23 6.29 -1.42
N ALA A 66 -11.19 5.57 -0.97
CA ALA A 66 -10.39 4.73 -1.86
C ALA A 66 -11.19 3.59 -2.50
N VAL A 67 -12.08 2.93 -1.76
CA VAL A 67 -13.01 1.92 -2.33
C VAL A 67 -13.89 2.56 -3.41
N GLY A 68 -14.46 3.74 -3.13
CA GLY A 68 -15.27 4.48 -4.10
C GLY A 68 -14.48 4.89 -5.35
N MET A 69 -13.25 5.39 -5.17
CA MET A 69 -12.33 5.73 -6.27
C MET A 69 -12.01 4.50 -7.14
N ALA A 70 -11.75 3.35 -6.51
CA ALA A 70 -11.47 2.10 -7.22
C ALA A 70 -12.68 1.63 -8.04
N LEU A 71 -13.89 1.69 -7.49
CA LEU A 71 -15.13 1.37 -8.20
C LEU A 71 -15.42 2.36 -9.35
N ALA A 72 -14.94 3.60 -9.24
CA ALA A 72 -15.02 4.62 -10.29
C ALA A 72 -13.93 4.50 -11.37
N GLY A 73 -13.03 3.50 -11.27
CA GLY A 73 -12.02 3.22 -12.28
C GLY A 73 -10.62 3.77 -11.99
N LEU A 74 -10.40 4.38 -10.82
CA LEU A 74 -9.07 4.75 -10.37
C LEU A 74 -8.33 3.56 -9.74
N ARG A 75 -7.05 3.73 -9.49
CA ARG A 75 -6.16 2.76 -8.83
C ARG A 75 -5.53 3.40 -7.59
N PRO A 76 -6.28 3.50 -6.49
CA PRO A 76 -5.83 4.20 -5.31
C PRO A 76 -4.75 3.41 -4.55
N VAL A 77 -3.79 4.15 -4.01
CA VAL A 77 -2.81 3.69 -3.04
C VAL A 77 -3.10 4.43 -1.73
N VAL A 78 -3.58 3.72 -0.74
CA VAL A 78 -3.84 4.29 0.59
C VAL A 78 -2.60 4.13 1.45
N GLU A 79 -2.13 5.23 2.03
CA GLU A 79 -1.16 5.20 3.12
C GLU A 79 -1.91 5.27 4.44
N MET A 80 -1.80 4.21 5.21
CA MET A 80 -2.33 4.12 6.58
C MET A 80 -1.15 4.10 7.55
N ARG A 81 -0.87 5.17 8.24
CA ARG A 81 0.34 5.43 9.05
C ARG A 81 0.99 4.21 9.70
N VAL A 82 0.19 3.35 10.31
CA VAL A 82 0.57 2.03 10.85
C VAL A 82 -0.61 1.07 10.75
N VAL A 83 -0.35 -0.21 10.71
CA VAL A 83 -1.38 -1.26 10.59
C VAL A 83 -2.41 -1.21 11.72
N ASP A 84 -2.00 -0.74 12.90
CA ASP A 84 -2.85 -0.59 14.07
C ASP A 84 -4.09 0.28 13.77
N PHE A 85 -3.94 1.32 12.97
CA PHE A 85 -5.03 2.24 12.64
C PHE A 85 -5.92 1.72 11.50
N ALA A 86 -5.50 0.72 10.77
CA ALA A 86 -6.39 0.02 9.84
C ALA A 86 -7.59 -0.62 10.54
N LEU A 87 -7.49 -0.87 11.86
CA LEU A 87 -8.62 -1.35 12.66
C LEU A 87 -9.76 -0.33 12.77
N CYS A 88 -9.48 0.97 12.60
CA CYS A 88 -10.50 2.01 12.52
C CYS A 88 -11.28 2.00 11.18
N ALA A 89 -10.77 1.27 10.17
CA ALA A 89 -11.37 1.13 8.83
C ALA A 89 -11.66 -0.32 8.47
N ILE A 90 -11.89 -1.17 9.47
CA ILE A 90 -12.00 -2.62 9.25
C ILE A 90 -13.22 -2.98 8.40
N ASP A 91 -14.32 -2.27 8.51
CA ASP A 91 -15.51 -2.49 7.68
C ASP A 91 -15.21 -2.22 6.20
N GLU A 92 -14.58 -1.10 5.91
CA GLU A 92 -14.21 -0.70 4.53
C GLU A 92 -13.23 -1.70 3.90
N ILE A 93 -12.33 -2.26 4.69
CA ILE A 93 -11.37 -3.26 4.21
C ILE A 93 -12.05 -4.61 4.02
N VAL A 94 -12.73 -5.11 5.05
CA VAL A 94 -13.20 -6.51 5.12
C VAL A 94 -14.54 -6.70 4.41
N ASN A 95 -15.48 -5.76 4.56
CA ASN A 95 -16.80 -5.86 3.97
C ASN A 95 -16.90 -5.17 2.62
N GLN A 96 -16.26 -4.02 2.46
CA GLN A 96 -16.36 -3.27 1.21
C GLN A 96 -15.28 -3.70 0.20
N ALA A 97 -13.99 -3.54 0.50
CA ALA A 97 -12.94 -3.87 -0.46
C ALA A 97 -12.91 -5.37 -0.79
N ALA A 98 -12.84 -6.24 0.23
CA ALA A 98 -12.66 -7.68 0.05
C ALA A 98 -13.87 -8.37 -0.61
N LYS A 99 -15.10 -7.92 -0.36
CA LYS A 99 -16.32 -8.64 -0.77
C LYS A 99 -16.97 -8.12 -2.05
N ASN A 100 -16.63 -6.92 -2.51
CA ASN A 100 -17.28 -6.28 -3.67
C ASN A 100 -17.27 -7.18 -4.91
N ARG A 101 -16.13 -7.78 -5.23
CA ARG A 101 -16.01 -8.64 -6.41
C ARG A 101 -16.95 -9.85 -6.36
N PHE A 102 -17.05 -10.49 -5.20
CA PHE A 102 -17.95 -11.62 -5.01
C PHE A 102 -19.42 -11.21 -5.04
N MET A 103 -19.76 -10.14 -4.30
CA MET A 103 -21.16 -9.69 -4.18
C MET A 103 -21.74 -9.19 -5.50
N PHE A 104 -20.93 -8.61 -6.36
CA PHE A 104 -21.35 -8.10 -7.68
C PHE A 104 -21.00 -9.03 -8.84
N GLY A 105 -20.87 -10.33 -8.59
CA GLY A 105 -20.67 -11.34 -9.63
C GLY A 105 -19.42 -11.11 -10.51
N GLY A 106 -18.34 -10.59 -9.92
CA GLY A 106 -17.09 -10.29 -10.61
C GLY A 106 -17.00 -8.91 -11.27
N GLN A 107 -18.09 -8.13 -11.28
CA GLN A 107 -18.11 -6.79 -11.89
C GLN A 107 -17.53 -5.70 -10.97
N GLY A 108 -17.76 -5.80 -9.66
CA GLY A 108 -17.25 -4.87 -8.66
C GLY A 108 -15.78 -5.09 -8.37
N ARG A 109 -14.89 -4.59 -9.21
CA ARG A 109 -13.44 -4.67 -8.97
C ARG A 109 -12.98 -3.51 -8.12
N VAL A 110 -12.09 -3.81 -7.15
CA VAL A 110 -11.51 -2.82 -6.24
C VAL A 110 -9.98 -2.93 -6.31
N PRO A 111 -9.34 -2.41 -7.38
CA PRO A 111 -7.89 -2.40 -7.55
C PRO A 111 -7.24 -1.37 -6.61
N LEU A 112 -7.18 -1.69 -5.34
CA LEU A 112 -6.73 -0.84 -4.24
C LEU A 112 -5.48 -1.44 -3.61
N VAL A 113 -4.45 -0.63 -3.38
CA VAL A 113 -3.28 -1.02 -2.58
C VAL A 113 -3.32 -0.28 -1.24
N MET A 114 -3.39 -1.02 -0.15
CA MET A 114 -3.37 -0.49 1.22
C MET A 114 -1.98 -0.70 1.80
N ARG A 115 -1.18 0.35 1.91
CA ARG A 115 0.14 0.32 2.54
C ARG A 115 -0.02 0.47 4.05
N LEU A 116 0.30 -0.60 4.77
CA LEU A 116 0.11 -0.72 6.20
C LEU A 116 1.47 -1.03 6.86
N PRO A 117 2.22 -0.03 7.32
CA PRO A 117 3.48 -0.26 8.04
C PRO A 117 3.27 -1.10 9.30
N ILE A 118 4.10 -2.15 9.47
CA ILE A 118 4.01 -3.13 10.56
C ILE A 118 5.28 -3.18 11.42
N GLY A 119 5.21 -3.91 12.53
CA GLY A 119 6.34 -4.21 13.39
C GLY A 119 6.70 -3.09 14.37
N ILE A 120 7.72 -3.35 15.18
CA ILE A 120 8.21 -2.40 16.16
C ILE A 120 8.88 -1.19 15.49
N TRP A 121 8.84 -0.05 16.18
CA TRP A 121 9.56 1.15 15.78
C TRP A 121 9.78 2.05 16.99
N SER A 122 11.06 2.25 17.32
CA SER A 122 11.53 3.31 18.23
C SER A 122 10.74 3.46 19.54
N ALA A 123 10.39 2.35 20.20
CA ALA A 123 9.64 2.32 21.46
C ALA A 123 8.26 3.00 21.40
N SER A 124 7.56 2.96 20.27
CA SER A 124 6.26 3.58 20.06
C SER A 124 5.08 2.85 20.73
N ALA A 125 5.37 1.87 21.60
CA ALA A 125 4.41 1.10 22.40
C ALA A 125 3.45 0.20 21.59
N ALA A 126 2.53 -0.47 22.30
CA ALA A 126 1.72 -1.54 21.73
C ALA A 126 0.82 -1.13 20.55
N GLN A 127 0.26 0.08 20.61
CA GLN A 127 -0.69 0.58 19.60
C GLN A 127 -0.03 1.07 18.30
N HIS A 128 1.30 0.94 18.16
CA HIS A 128 2.05 1.36 16.99
C HIS A 128 3.06 0.30 16.56
N SER A 129 2.96 -0.92 17.08
CA SER A 129 3.99 -1.94 16.91
C SER A 129 3.42 -3.32 16.56
N GLN A 130 2.17 -3.38 16.12
CA GLN A 130 1.53 -4.65 15.80
C GLN A 130 1.98 -5.19 14.43
N SER A 131 1.80 -6.50 14.26
CA SER A 131 1.96 -7.24 13.02
C SER A 131 0.70 -8.07 12.84
N LEU A 132 -0.19 -7.62 11.96
CA LEU A 132 -1.55 -8.15 11.82
C LEU A 132 -1.74 -8.95 10.51
N GLU A 133 -0.65 -9.47 9.93
CA GLU A 133 -0.67 -10.19 8.65
C GLU A 133 -1.68 -11.35 8.67
N ALA A 134 -1.70 -12.12 9.76
CA ALA A 134 -2.61 -13.26 9.92
C ALA A 134 -4.09 -12.85 9.94
N TRP A 135 -4.43 -11.65 10.44
CA TRP A 135 -5.78 -11.12 10.43
C TRP A 135 -6.29 -10.93 9.01
N PHE A 136 -5.50 -10.24 8.20
CA PHE A 136 -5.89 -9.93 6.81
C PHE A 136 -5.77 -11.16 5.90
N ALA A 137 -4.79 -12.04 6.15
CA ALA A 137 -4.64 -13.29 5.41
C ALA A 137 -5.81 -14.27 5.63
N HIS A 138 -6.53 -14.14 6.76
CA HIS A 138 -7.73 -14.91 7.03
C HIS A 138 -8.95 -14.48 6.19
N ILE A 139 -8.94 -13.26 5.62
CA ILE A 139 -10.10 -12.65 4.95
C ILE A 139 -10.11 -13.01 3.47
N PRO A 140 -11.07 -13.82 2.99
CA PRO A 140 -11.22 -14.11 1.56
C PRO A 140 -11.49 -12.83 0.76
N GLY A 141 -10.79 -12.67 -0.36
CA GLY A 141 -10.89 -11.50 -1.25
C GLY A 141 -9.79 -10.46 -1.06
N LEU A 142 -8.92 -10.63 -0.06
CA LEU A 142 -7.71 -9.81 0.11
C LEU A 142 -6.48 -10.56 -0.36
N VAL A 143 -5.56 -9.86 -1.00
CA VAL A 143 -4.19 -10.32 -1.24
C VAL A 143 -3.29 -9.68 -0.19
N VAL A 144 -2.51 -10.47 0.54
CA VAL A 144 -1.59 -9.96 1.57
C VAL A 144 -0.14 -10.11 1.08
N VAL A 145 0.60 -9.03 1.11
CA VAL A 145 1.99 -8.96 0.61
C VAL A 145 2.89 -8.37 1.70
N THR A 146 4.00 -9.06 2.00
CA THR A 146 5.00 -8.65 3.00
C THR A 146 6.39 -8.71 2.38
N PRO A 147 6.88 -7.63 1.74
CA PRO A 147 8.22 -7.61 1.16
C PRO A 147 9.29 -7.64 2.25
N ALA A 148 10.42 -8.30 1.98
CA ALA A 148 11.50 -8.48 2.94
C ALA A 148 12.81 -7.79 2.54
N THR A 149 13.01 -7.50 1.25
CA THR A 149 14.21 -6.85 0.72
C THR A 149 13.86 -5.60 -0.08
N PRO A 150 14.80 -4.68 -0.36
CA PRO A 150 14.56 -3.55 -1.26
C PRO A 150 14.07 -3.99 -2.65
N GLN A 151 14.64 -5.05 -3.22
CA GLN A 151 14.20 -5.59 -4.50
C GLN A 151 12.77 -6.14 -4.43
N ASP A 152 12.41 -6.87 -3.36
CA ASP A 152 11.04 -7.33 -3.16
C ASP A 152 10.07 -6.14 -3.06
N ASN A 153 10.44 -5.11 -2.28
CA ASN A 153 9.60 -3.94 -2.08
C ASN A 153 9.33 -3.18 -3.38
N TYR A 154 10.32 -3.11 -4.29
CA TYR A 154 10.11 -2.57 -5.63
C TYR A 154 9.19 -3.47 -6.47
N SER A 155 9.55 -4.76 -6.60
CA SER A 155 8.88 -5.67 -7.54
C SER A 155 7.45 -6.01 -7.12
N LEU A 156 7.26 -6.33 -5.81
CA LEU A 156 5.95 -6.69 -5.28
C LEU A 156 5.00 -5.49 -5.24
N LEU A 157 5.51 -4.27 -4.99
CA LEU A 157 4.67 -3.08 -5.06
C LEU A 157 4.20 -2.83 -6.50
N LYS A 158 5.07 -2.96 -7.49
CA LYS A 158 4.66 -2.87 -8.91
C LYS A 158 3.62 -3.93 -9.27
N ALA A 159 3.81 -5.17 -8.83
CA ALA A 159 2.84 -6.24 -9.04
C ALA A 159 1.50 -5.95 -8.35
N SER A 160 1.54 -5.43 -7.13
CA SER A 160 0.35 -5.01 -6.37
C SER A 160 -0.40 -3.88 -7.05
N LEU A 161 0.31 -2.89 -7.56
CA LEU A 161 -0.27 -1.76 -8.33
C LEU A 161 -0.89 -2.20 -9.65
N ALA A 162 -0.45 -3.32 -10.23
CA ALA A 162 -1.05 -3.93 -11.43
C ALA A 162 -2.22 -4.87 -11.11
N SER A 163 -2.42 -5.26 -9.85
CA SER A 163 -3.49 -6.17 -9.44
C SER A 163 -4.89 -5.60 -9.74
N GLY A 164 -5.83 -6.47 -10.05
CA GLY A 164 -7.25 -6.13 -10.13
C GLY A 164 -8.03 -6.34 -8.83
N ASP A 165 -7.37 -6.87 -7.81
CA ASP A 165 -7.95 -7.20 -6.51
C ASP A 165 -7.31 -6.32 -5.40
N PRO A 166 -7.99 -6.13 -4.27
CA PRO A 166 -7.47 -5.33 -3.17
C PRO A 166 -6.25 -6.01 -2.52
N VAL A 167 -5.18 -5.24 -2.38
CA VAL A 167 -3.91 -5.70 -1.81
C VAL A 167 -3.64 -5.00 -0.48
N VAL A 168 -3.44 -5.79 0.57
CA VAL A 168 -2.91 -5.37 1.86
C VAL A 168 -1.40 -5.51 1.79
N TYR A 169 -0.69 -4.38 1.70
CA TYR A 169 0.74 -4.30 1.49
C TYR A 169 1.43 -3.88 2.78
N MET A 170 2.12 -4.80 3.44
CA MET A 170 2.67 -4.62 4.77
C MET A 170 4.18 -4.47 4.74
N GLU A 171 4.67 -3.27 5.05
CA GLU A 171 6.08 -2.93 5.08
C GLU A 171 6.58 -2.89 6.52
N HIS A 172 7.59 -3.72 6.85
CA HIS A 172 8.14 -3.71 8.20
C HIS A 172 9.02 -2.47 8.42
N LYS A 173 8.69 -1.68 9.42
CA LYS A 173 9.31 -0.36 9.69
C LYS A 173 10.84 -0.43 9.93
N GLU A 174 11.32 -1.50 10.53
CA GLU A 174 12.74 -1.72 10.76
C GLU A 174 13.54 -1.95 9.45
N LEU A 175 12.85 -2.29 8.35
CA LEU A 175 13.52 -2.51 7.07
C LEU A 175 13.75 -1.23 6.27
N TRP A 176 13.13 -0.11 6.61
CA TRP A 176 13.13 1.10 5.76
C TRP A 176 14.51 1.65 5.41
N GLY A 177 15.47 1.54 6.31
CA GLY A 177 16.85 1.93 6.08
C GLY A 177 17.76 0.83 5.48
N VAL A 178 17.24 -0.38 5.29
CA VAL A 178 18.04 -1.48 4.75
C VAL A 178 18.34 -1.22 3.28
N GLU A 179 19.60 -1.26 2.92
CA GLU A 179 20.08 -1.09 1.55
C GLU A 179 20.12 -2.42 0.80
N GLY A 180 19.88 -2.37 -0.50
CA GLY A 180 20.01 -3.50 -1.41
C GLY A 180 20.46 -3.06 -2.79
N GLU A 181 21.08 -4.01 -3.50
CA GLU A 181 21.56 -3.86 -4.88
C GLU A 181 20.54 -4.46 -5.87
N GLU A 182 20.72 -4.14 -7.15
CA GLU A 182 19.93 -4.70 -8.28
C GLU A 182 18.45 -4.29 -8.34
N ILE A 183 18.09 -3.14 -7.77
CA ILE A 183 16.72 -2.64 -7.85
C ILE A 183 16.33 -2.40 -9.33
N GLY A 184 15.14 -2.87 -9.71
CA GLY A 184 14.56 -2.67 -11.04
C GLY A 184 14.59 -3.89 -11.97
N ARG A 185 15.17 -5.02 -11.57
CA ARG A 185 14.99 -6.29 -12.27
C ARG A 185 13.80 -7.05 -11.71
N ALA A 186 12.84 -7.40 -12.56
CA ALA A 186 11.80 -8.35 -12.19
C ALA A 186 12.44 -9.70 -11.87
N SER A 187 12.28 -10.22 -10.65
CA SER A 187 12.68 -11.57 -10.29
C SER A 187 11.45 -12.46 -10.28
N CYS A 188 11.53 -13.62 -10.93
CA CYS A 188 10.45 -14.62 -10.91
C CYS A 188 10.33 -15.36 -9.56
N ARG A 189 10.95 -14.86 -8.47
CA ARG A 189 10.95 -15.48 -7.14
C ARG A 189 10.07 -14.74 -6.13
N GLU A 190 9.11 -13.97 -6.61
CA GLU A 190 8.21 -13.21 -5.75
C GLU A 190 7.30 -14.16 -4.97
N ARG A 191 7.41 -14.12 -3.64
CA ARG A 191 6.52 -14.87 -2.75
C ARG A 191 5.27 -14.04 -2.50
N VAL A 192 4.27 -14.25 -3.32
CA VAL A 192 2.91 -13.77 -3.06
C VAL A 192 2.20 -14.83 -2.25
N CYS A 193 1.89 -14.54 -0.99
CA CYS A 193 0.95 -15.37 -0.24
C CYS A 193 -0.46 -15.03 -0.73
N VAL A 194 -1.00 -15.85 -1.62
CA VAL A 194 -2.41 -15.78 -1.99
C VAL A 194 -3.17 -16.67 -1.02
N PRO A 195 -4.10 -16.15 -0.21
CA PRO A 195 -4.99 -17.00 0.56
C PRO A 195 -5.87 -17.80 -0.39
N VAL A 196 -5.99 -19.10 -0.13
CA VAL A 196 -6.87 -20.03 -0.84
C VAL A 196 -8.33 -19.75 -0.49
#